data_a1c8370c872e8a32c7bb92f2f403d7f0
#
_entry.id   a1c8370c872e8a32c7bb92f2f403d7f0
#
_cell.length_a   1.000
_cell.length_b   1.000
_cell.length_c   1.000
_cell.angle_alpha   90.00
_cell.angle_beta   90.00
_cell.angle_gamma   90.00
#
_symmetry.space_group_name_H-M   'P 1'
#
loop_
_entity.id
_entity.type
_entity.pdbx_description
1 polymer ?
#
loop_
_entity_poly.entity_id
_entity_poly.type
_entity_poly.pdbx_seq_one_letter_code
_entity_poly.pdbx_strand_id
1 'polypeptide(L)'
;MNYFIDFEATQFSNRIISVGCIKETGETFYSLVNPERELTKFIIDFTGITQEQVDAAPSANEVFEKLFDFCLQDEEAPTFYCYGDSDTAFAKATLEKMATSFKAKSMLSYIYANLIDFCPAVRAHFGIHSSVKLIKVAEYYKKEEMVQNHNALDDALLLKYVFEQVQEHDEEFDAFPEYRAQKAVKAIAKAENKPAATEDLLIFRMKKGKVVETYYSLQDAIVWVIEHKIPESQKNVVNAENIGKKIKSAAMNHKQYCKITWAMSTANIKG
;
A
#
# COMPACT_ATOMS: atom_id res chain seq x y z
N MET A 1 11.51 4.64 -21.40
CA MET A 1 10.56 5.78 -21.29
C MET A 1 9.78 5.68 -20.01
N ASN A 2 9.76 6.75 -19.17
CA ASN A 2 8.99 6.79 -17.94
C ASN A 2 7.57 7.30 -18.19
N TYR A 3 6.60 6.66 -17.53
CA TYR A 3 5.17 6.99 -17.52
C TYR A 3 4.70 7.14 -16.08
N PHE A 4 3.93 8.17 -15.82
CA PHE A 4 3.31 8.42 -14.53
C PHE A 4 1.81 8.20 -14.68
N ILE A 5 1.26 7.31 -13.88
CA ILE A 5 -0.12 6.86 -14.02
C ILE A 5 -0.84 6.91 -12.68
N ASP A 6 -2.12 7.26 -12.72
CA ASP A 6 -3.03 7.23 -11.60
C ASP A 6 -4.40 6.70 -12.03
N PHE A 7 -5.10 6.05 -11.12
CA PHE A 7 -6.42 5.50 -11.34
C PHE A 7 -7.39 5.94 -10.27
N GLU A 8 -8.60 6.33 -10.70
CA GLU A 8 -9.75 6.33 -9.81
C GLU A 8 -10.53 5.02 -9.99
N ALA A 9 -11.11 4.51 -8.91
CA ALA A 9 -11.76 3.20 -8.93
C ALA A 9 -13.01 3.12 -8.03
N THR A 10 -13.85 2.14 -8.30
CA THR A 10 -15.03 1.83 -7.47
C THR A 10 -14.63 1.33 -6.08
N GLN A 11 -15.38 1.73 -5.04
CA GLN A 11 -15.05 1.52 -3.63
C GLN A 11 -14.83 0.05 -3.22
N PHE A 12 -15.69 -0.87 -3.66
CA PHE A 12 -15.66 -2.26 -3.17
C PHE A 12 -15.15 -3.27 -4.20
N SER A 13 -15.28 -2.94 -5.47
CA SER A 13 -14.90 -3.87 -6.54
C SER A 13 -13.54 -3.56 -7.16
N ASN A 14 -12.96 -2.41 -6.82
CA ASN A 14 -11.68 -1.92 -7.34
C ASN A 14 -11.62 -1.84 -8.89
N ARG A 15 -12.80 -1.68 -9.55
CA ARG A 15 -12.84 -1.49 -11.00
C ARG A 15 -12.49 -0.06 -11.34
N ILE A 16 -11.58 0.13 -12.26
CA ILE A 16 -11.14 1.46 -12.70
C ILE A 16 -12.32 2.21 -13.33
N ILE A 17 -12.48 3.49 -12.95
CA ILE A 17 -13.46 4.43 -13.49
C ILE A 17 -12.84 5.60 -14.23
N SER A 18 -11.56 5.89 -13.97
CA SER A 18 -10.76 6.81 -14.80
C SER A 18 -9.30 6.41 -14.77
N VAL A 19 -8.59 6.77 -15.83
CA VAL A 19 -7.15 6.61 -15.97
C VAL A 19 -6.54 7.89 -16.47
N GLY A 20 -5.54 8.39 -15.74
CA GLY A 20 -4.66 9.48 -16.15
C GLY A 20 -3.25 8.95 -16.31
N CYS A 21 -2.61 9.28 -17.43
CA CYS A 21 -1.23 8.88 -17.70
C CYS A 21 -0.50 10.01 -18.42
N ILE A 22 0.75 10.25 -18.04
CA ILE A 22 1.62 11.21 -18.72
C ILE A 22 2.99 10.59 -18.94
N LYS A 23 3.55 10.78 -20.14
CA LYS A 23 4.94 10.45 -20.45
C LYS A 23 5.89 11.46 -19.83
N GLU A 24 7.13 11.07 -19.59
CA GLU A 24 8.17 12.01 -19.18
C GLU A 24 8.35 13.17 -20.17
N THR A 25 8.11 12.93 -21.46
CA THR A 25 8.16 13.91 -22.54
C THR A 25 6.98 14.91 -22.54
N GLY A 26 5.92 14.64 -21.79
CA GLY A 26 4.79 15.54 -21.55
C GLY A 26 3.48 15.16 -22.25
N GLU A 27 3.48 14.15 -23.14
CA GLU A 27 2.24 13.70 -23.77
C GLU A 27 1.34 13.02 -22.75
N THR A 28 0.05 13.31 -22.81
CA THR A 28 -0.95 12.86 -21.86
C THR A 28 -1.96 11.91 -22.47
N PHE A 29 -2.45 11.01 -21.64
CA PHE A 29 -3.59 10.16 -21.90
C PHE A 29 -4.58 10.30 -20.74
N TYR A 30 -5.84 10.54 -21.04
CA TYR A 30 -6.92 10.53 -20.05
C TYR A 30 -8.17 9.89 -20.62
N SER A 31 -8.84 9.05 -19.82
CA SER A 31 -10.15 8.52 -20.17
C SER A 31 -10.93 8.14 -18.92
N LEU A 32 -12.24 8.38 -18.96
CA LEU A 32 -13.17 7.67 -18.10
C LEU A 32 -13.31 6.23 -18.60
N VAL A 33 -13.70 5.34 -17.70
CA VAL A 33 -13.95 3.91 -17.96
C VAL A 33 -15.30 3.54 -17.40
N ASN A 34 -16.14 2.89 -18.20
CA ASN A 34 -17.39 2.32 -17.70
C ASN A 34 -17.06 1.10 -16.80
N PRO A 35 -17.34 1.16 -15.49
CA PRO A 35 -17.03 0.05 -14.58
C PRO A 35 -18.03 -1.09 -14.64
N GLU A 36 -19.09 -0.97 -15.46
CA GLU A 36 -20.23 -1.90 -15.54
C GLU A 36 -20.89 -2.12 -14.17
N ARG A 37 -20.92 -1.06 -13.36
CA ARG A 37 -21.46 -1.04 -12.00
C ARG A 37 -21.86 0.36 -11.56
N GLU A 38 -22.80 0.40 -10.62
CA GLU A 38 -23.15 1.65 -9.95
C GLU A 38 -22.02 2.14 -9.06
N LEU A 39 -21.81 3.44 -9.08
CA LEU A 39 -20.90 4.15 -8.18
C LEU A 39 -21.58 4.36 -6.83
N THR A 40 -20.81 4.25 -5.76
CA THR A 40 -21.28 4.66 -4.44
C THR A 40 -21.29 6.19 -4.34
N LYS A 41 -22.18 6.74 -3.50
CA LYS A 41 -22.19 8.17 -3.21
C LYS A 41 -20.81 8.67 -2.74
N PHE A 42 -20.10 7.84 -1.98
CA PHE A 42 -18.74 8.16 -1.52
C PHE A 42 -17.78 8.41 -2.69
N ILE A 43 -17.79 7.54 -3.71
CA ILE A 43 -16.92 7.71 -4.90
C ILE A 43 -17.29 8.94 -5.70
N ILE A 44 -18.59 9.19 -5.89
CA ILE A 44 -19.08 10.39 -6.58
C ILE A 44 -18.62 11.67 -5.86
N ASP A 45 -18.82 11.71 -4.54
CA ASP A 45 -18.44 12.88 -3.73
C ASP A 45 -16.90 13.06 -3.68
N PHE A 46 -16.14 11.96 -3.73
CA PHE A 46 -14.68 11.95 -3.62
C PHE A 46 -13.99 12.36 -4.92
N THR A 47 -14.44 11.80 -6.05
CA THR A 47 -13.80 12.02 -7.37
C THR A 47 -14.49 13.10 -8.21
N GLY A 48 -15.73 13.44 -7.88
CA GLY A 48 -16.60 14.29 -8.71
C GLY A 48 -17.12 13.61 -9.98
N ILE A 49 -16.76 12.33 -10.22
CA ILE A 49 -17.22 11.57 -11.38
C ILE A 49 -18.63 11.03 -11.10
N THR A 50 -19.58 11.38 -11.97
CA THR A 50 -20.98 10.98 -11.81
C THR A 50 -21.29 9.63 -12.45
N GLN A 51 -22.39 8.98 -12.03
CA GLN A 51 -22.87 7.75 -12.66
C GLN A 51 -23.12 7.94 -14.17
N GLU A 52 -23.77 9.04 -14.54
CA GLU A 52 -24.07 9.32 -15.94
C GLU A 52 -22.78 9.41 -16.80
N GLN A 53 -21.72 9.98 -16.25
CA GLN A 53 -20.44 10.08 -16.96
C GLN A 53 -19.79 8.71 -17.19
N VAL A 54 -19.81 7.83 -16.20
CA VAL A 54 -19.23 6.48 -16.37
C VAL A 54 -20.12 5.56 -17.21
N ASP A 55 -21.44 5.73 -17.18
CA ASP A 55 -22.35 4.96 -18.03
C ASP A 55 -22.16 5.31 -19.51
N ALA A 56 -21.83 6.57 -19.81
CA ALA A 56 -21.50 7.04 -21.15
C ALA A 56 -20.04 6.80 -21.57
N ALA A 57 -19.19 6.37 -20.63
CA ALA A 57 -17.76 6.18 -20.86
C ALA A 57 -17.48 4.91 -21.71
N PRO A 58 -16.33 4.87 -22.40
CA PRO A 58 -15.89 3.66 -23.11
C PRO A 58 -15.69 2.48 -22.16
N SER A 59 -15.77 1.28 -22.72
CA SER A 59 -15.46 0.04 -22.01
C SER A 59 -13.98 -0.03 -21.60
N ALA A 60 -13.66 -0.86 -20.60
CA ALA A 60 -12.25 -1.10 -20.21
C ALA A 60 -11.41 -1.61 -21.39
N ASN A 61 -11.99 -2.44 -22.28
CA ASN A 61 -11.26 -2.89 -23.46
C ASN A 61 -10.83 -1.72 -24.34
N GLU A 62 -11.75 -0.84 -24.70
CA GLU A 62 -11.46 0.31 -25.58
C GLU A 62 -10.43 1.26 -24.97
N VAL A 63 -10.54 1.52 -23.66
CA VAL A 63 -9.61 2.43 -22.98
C VAL A 63 -8.22 1.85 -22.89
N PHE A 64 -8.08 0.57 -22.45
CA PHE A 64 -6.76 -0.04 -22.29
C PHE A 64 -6.12 -0.47 -23.63
N GLU A 65 -6.90 -0.66 -24.70
CA GLU A 65 -6.36 -0.76 -26.06
C GLU A 65 -5.76 0.57 -26.52
N LYS A 66 -6.43 1.69 -26.28
CA LYS A 66 -5.89 3.02 -26.61
C LYS A 66 -4.66 3.36 -25.77
N LEU A 67 -4.64 2.99 -24.48
CA LEU A 67 -3.46 3.17 -23.63
C LEU A 67 -2.30 2.29 -24.11
N PHE A 68 -2.57 1.05 -24.55
CA PHE A 68 -1.57 0.18 -25.18
C PHE A 68 -0.98 0.84 -26.42
N ASP A 69 -1.82 1.36 -27.33
CA ASP A 69 -1.38 2.03 -28.55
C ASP A 69 -0.64 3.33 -28.24
N PHE A 70 -1.01 4.06 -27.19
CA PHE A 70 -0.28 5.24 -26.70
C PHE A 70 1.15 4.90 -26.25
N CYS A 71 1.33 3.77 -25.55
CA CYS A 71 2.64 3.33 -25.07
C CYS A 71 3.50 2.73 -26.20
N LEU A 72 2.89 2.07 -27.21
CA LEU A 72 3.62 1.47 -28.34
C LEU A 72 4.26 2.50 -29.29
N GLN A 73 3.97 3.78 -29.13
CA GLN A 73 4.62 4.83 -29.94
C GLN A 73 6.10 4.99 -29.60
N ASP A 74 6.50 4.50 -28.43
CA ASP A 74 7.89 4.58 -27.97
C ASP A 74 8.66 3.31 -28.30
N GLU A 75 9.92 3.45 -28.65
CA GLU A 75 10.81 2.32 -28.98
C GLU A 75 11.19 1.49 -27.74
N GLU A 76 11.17 2.14 -26.56
CA GLU A 76 11.54 1.52 -25.29
C GLU A 76 10.31 1.00 -24.53
N ALA A 77 10.50 -0.10 -23.79
CA ALA A 77 9.45 -0.59 -22.89
C ALA A 77 9.07 0.46 -21.85
N PRO A 78 7.77 0.68 -21.58
CA PRO A 78 7.33 1.67 -20.61
C PRO A 78 7.69 1.26 -19.18
N THR A 79 8.17 2.21 -18.37
CA THR A 79 8.29 2.08 -16.92
C THR A 79 7.19 2.91 -16.27
N PHE A 80 6.23 2.26 -15.62
CA PHE A 80 5.11 2.94 -14.98
C PHE A 80 5.40 3.23 -13.52
N TYR A 81 5.12 4.47 -13.11
CA TYR A 81 5.15 4.92 -11.73
C TYR A 81 3.75 5.33 -11.26
N CYS A 82 3.38 4.93 -10.06
CA CYS A 82 2.19 5.40 -9.33
C CYS A 82 2.60 5.95 -7.96
N TYR A 83 1.64 6.44 -7.18
CA TYR A 83 1.88 6.93 -5.83
C TYR A 83 0.99 6.22 -4.80
N GLY A 84 1.53 5.17 -4.20
CA GLY A 84 0.83 4.27 -3.28
C GLY A 84 0.58 2.90 -3.93
N ASP A 85 0.02 1.99 -3.16
CA ASP A 85 -0.14 0.57 -3.53
C ASP A 85 -1.52 0.21 -4.11
N SER A 86 -2.47 1.16 -4.09
CA SER A 86 -3.85 0.92 -4.49
C SER A 86 -3.99 0.63 -5.99
N ASP A 87 -3.22 1.33 -6.82
CA ASP A 87 -3.29 1.23 -8.30
C ASP A 87 -3.03 -0.17 -8.82
N THR A 88 -2.12 -0.90 -8.18
CA THR A 88 -1.88 -2.32 -8.50
C THR A 88 -3.14 -3.17 -8.28
N ALA A 89 -3.89 -2.92 -7.20
CA ALA A 89 -5.14 -3.65 -6.92
C ALA A 89 -6.24 -3.26 -7.92
N PHE A 90 -6.29 -2.00 -8.35
CA PHE A 90 -7.24 -1.51 -9.35
C PHE A 90 -6.97 -2.12 -10.72
N ALA A 91 -5.72 -2.13 -11.17
CA ALA A 91 -5.31 -2.77 -12.41
C ALA A 91 -5.64 -4.27 -12.41
N LYS A 92 -5.33 -4.98 -11.33
CA LYS A 92 -5.66 -6.40 -11.15
C LYS A 92 -7.16 -6.67 -11.25
N ALA A 93 -7.96 -5.92 -10.50
CA ALA A 93 -9.41 -6.13 -10.47
C ALA A 93 -10.06 -5.86 -11.84
N THR A 94 -9.59 -4.83 -12.56
CA THR A 94 -10.06 -4.52 -13.91
C THR A 94 -9.63 -5.58 -14.92
N LEU A 95 -8.38 -6.05 -14.85
CA LEU A 95 -7.90 -7.17 -15.65
C LEU A 95 -8.76 -8.42 -15.51
N GLU A 96 -9.04 -8.82 -14.27
CA GLU A 96 -9.75 -10.05 -13.97
C GLU A 96 -11.26 -9.99 -14.29
N LYS A 97 -11.87 -8.81 -14.15
CA LYS A 97 -13.34 -8.67 -14.19
C LYS A 97 -13.88 -8.01 -15.45
N MET A 98 -13.05 -7.28 -16.22
CA MET A 98 -13.52 -6.42 -17.29
C MET A 98 -12.76 -6.60 -18.61
N ALA A 99 -11.45 -6.88 -18.55
CA ALA A 99 -10.65 -7.01 -19.76
C ALA A 99 -10.91 -8.36 -20.47
N THR A 100 -11.27 -8.31 -21.74
CA THR A 100 -11.51 -9.51 -22.57
C THR A 100 -10.63 -9.51 -23.82
N SER A 101 -10.30 -8.34 -24.36
CA SER A 101 -9.45 -8.23 -25.55
C SER A 101 -7.98 -8.50 -25.24
N PHE A 102 -7.23 -8.92 -26.25
CA PHE A 102 -5.81 -9.22 -26.10
C PHE A 102 -4.98 -8.02 -25.70
N LYS A 103 -5.18 -6.86 -26.36
CA LYS A 103 -4.42 -5.64 -26.08
C LYS A 103 -4.71 -5.11 -24.65
N ALA A 104 -6.00 -5.04 -24.26
CA ALA A 104 -6.39 -4.60 -22.93
C ALA A 104 -5.82 -5.50 -21.83
N LYS A 105 -5.90 -6.84 -22.01
CA LYS A 105 -5.29 -7.81 -21.09
C LYS A 105 -3.78 -7.63 -21.00
N SER A 106 -3.11 -7.47 -22.14
CA SER A 106 -1.66 -7.29 -22.18
C SER A 106 -1.25 -6.03 -21.44
N MET A 107 -1.95 -4.90 -21.66
CA MET A 107 -1.69 -3.62 -21.00
C MET A 107 -1.88 -3.70 -19.49
N LEU A 108 -3.05 -4.18 -19.06
CA LEU A 108 -3.37 -4.31 -17.63
C LEU A 108 -2.46 -5.33 -16.92
N SER A 109 -2.12 -6.44 -17.58
CA SER A 109 -1.17 -7.42 -17.04
C SER A 109 0.21 -6.83 -16.88
N TYR A 110 0.66 -6.04 -17.86
CA TYR A 110 1.96 -5.37 -17.81
C TYR A 110 2.00 -4.36 -16.66
N ILE A 111 0.98 -3.50 -16.56
CA ILE A 111 0.86 -2.53 -15.45
C ILE A 111 0.83 -3.28 -14.11
N TYR A 112 -0.04 -4.27 -13.94
CA TYR A 112 -0.15 -5.04 -12.71
C TYR A 112 1.17 -5.66 -12.26
N ALA A 113 1.96 -6.15 -13.21
CA ALA A 113 3.23 -6.84 -12.93
C ALA A 113 4.42 -5.89 -12.70
N ASN A 114 4.39 -4.68 -13.27
CA ASN A 114 5.56 -3.80 -13.36
C ASN A 114 5.34 -2.38 -12.82
N LEU A 115 4.16 -2.10 -12.24
CA LEU A 115 3.87 -0.78 -11.67
C LEU A 115 4.76 -0.53 -10.45
N ILE A 116 5.45 0.60 -10.44
CA ILE A 116 6.38 0.99 -9.38
C ILE A 116 5.71 2.06 -8.51
N ASP A 117 5.50 1.74 -7.22
CA ASP A 117 5.10 2.74 -6.23
C ASP A 117 6.27 3.66 -5.91
N PHE A 118 6.13 4.95 -6.19
CA PHE A 118 7.16 5.96 -5.94
C PHE A 118 7.15 6.49 -4.49
N CYS A 119 6.11 6.24 -3.71
CA CYS A 119 6.02 6.71 -2.32
C CYS A 119 7.19 6.23 -1.44
N PRO A 120 7.73 5.00 -1.54
CA PRO A 120 8.93 4.59 -0.82
C PRO A 120 10.18 5.42 -1.14
N ALA A 121 10.38 5.82 -2.39
CA ALA A 121 11.51 6.66 -2.79
C ALA A 121 11.39 8.07 -2.18
N VAL A 122 10.19 8.66 -2.22
CA VAL A 122 9.90 9.94 -1.55
C VAL A 122 10.16 9.84 -0.05
N ARG A 123 9.73 8.76 0.58
CA ARG A 123 9.98 8.54 2.01
C ARG A 123 11.47 8.45 2.33
N ALA A 124 12.25 7.79 1.50
CA ALA A 124 13.71 7.70 1.65
C ALA A 124 14.34 9.08 1.50
N HIS A 125 13.97 9.83 0.47
CA HIS A 125 14.45 11.19 0.18
C HIS A 125 14.26 12.15 1.37
N PHE A 126 13.09 12.10 2.03
CA PHE A 126 12.79 12.95 3.20
C PHE A 126 13.11 12.30 4.55
N GLY A 127 13.66 11.10 4.59
CA GLY A 127 13.98 10.36 5.81
C GLY A 127 12.77 10.08 6.70
N ILE A 128 11.57 9.91 6.14
CA ILE A 128 10.31 9.67 6.86
C ILE A 128 9.89 8.22 6.80
N HIS A 129 9.26 7.73 7.86
CA HIS A 129 8.86 6.32 7.98
C HIS A 129 7.37 6.08 7.72
N SER A 130 6.55 7.13 7.76
CA SER A 130 5.12 7.07 7.40
C SER A 130 4.92 7.53 5.96
N SER A 131 3.84 7.06 5.32
CA SER A 131 3.45 7.59 4.02
C SER A 131 3.14 9.08 4.13
N VAL A 132 3.57 9.85 3.16
CA VAL A 132 3.23 11.26 2.97
C VAL A 132 2.30 11.38 1.77
N LYS A 133 1.33 12.28 1.82
CA LYS A 133 0.44 12.52 0.67
C LYS A 133 1.20 13.18 -0.47
N LEU A 134 0.95 12.75 -1.69
CA LEU A 134 1.57 13.31 -2.90
C LEU A 134 1.45 14.84 -2.95
N ILE A 135 0.24 15.36 -2.69
CA ILE A 135 -0.02 16.80 -2.66
C ILE A 135 0.85 17.54 -1.65
N LYS A 136 1.15 16.96 -0.47
CA LYS A 136 2.00 17.61 0.53
C LYS A 136 3.46 17.73 0.08
N VAL A 137 3.94 16.77 -0.67
CA VAL A 137 5.27 16.84 -1.29
C VAL A 137 5.30 17.92 -2.38
N ALA A 138 4.27 17.99 -3.20
CA ALA A 138 4.14 19.04 -4.21
C ALA A 138 4.04 20.44 -3.59
N GLU A 139 3.24 20.63 -2.55
CA GLU A 139 3.15 21.88 -1.77
C GLU A 139 4.51 22.29 -1.21
N TYR A 140 5.29 21.33 -0.72
CA TYR A 140 6.64 21.59 -0.21
C TYR A 140 7.53 22.23 -1.28
N TYR A 141 7.58 21.66 -2.48
CA TYR A 141 8.41 22.19 -3.57
C TYR A 141 7.84 23.45 -4.20
N LYS A 142 6.53 23.52 -4.42
CA LYS A 142 5.87 24.69 -5.02
C LYS A 142 5.79 25.89 -4.07
N LYS A 143 5.94 25.66 -2.74
CA LYS A 143 5.78 26.69 -1.68
C LYS A 143 4.39 27.35 -1.67
N GLU A 144 3.37 26.62 -2.08
CA GLU A 144 1.97 27.06 -2.10
C GLU A 144 1.03 25.94 -1.64
N GLU A 145 -0.09 26.31 -1.03
CA GLU A 145 -1.15 25.35 -0.69
C GLU A 145 -1.87 24.92 -1.97
N MET A 146 -2.20 23.62 -2.02
CA MET A 146 -2.88 23.03 -3.17
C MET A 146 -4.14 22.30 -2.74
N VAL A 147 -5.12 22.24 -3.61
CA VAL A 147 -6.33 21.44 -3.45
C VAL A 147 -6.25 20.22 -4.37
N GLN A 148 -6.40 19.03 -3.80
CA GLN A 148 -6.46 17.81 -4.57
C GLN A 148 -7.90 17.55 -5.01
N ASN A 149 -8.10 17.43 -6.32
CA ASN A 149 -9.43 17.22 -6.91
C ASN A 149 -9.73 15.74 -7.20
N HIS A 150 -8.80 14.83 -6.88
CA HIS A 150 -8.92 13.41 -7.19
C HIS A 150 -9.30 13.16 -8.65
N ASN A 151 -8.59 13.81 -9.55
CA ASN A 151 -8.65 13.57 -10.97
C ASN A 151 -7.40 12.80 -11.39
N ALA A 152 -7.57 11.64 -12.00
CA ALA A 152 -6.47 10.75 -12.31
C ALA A 152 -5.37 11.41 -13.17
N LEU A 153 -5.71 12.30 -14.10
CA LEU A 153 -4.70 13.00 -14.90
C LEU A 153 -3.96 14.06 -14.07
N ASP A 154 -4.67 14.82 -13.23
CA ASP A 154 -4.05 15.84 -12.38
C ASP A 154 -3.11 15.18 -11.36
N ASP A 155 -3.50 14.03 -10.80
CA ASP A 155 -2.67 13.29 -9.86
C ASP A 155 -1.46 12.64 -10.55
N ALA A 156 -1.59 12.15 -11.79
CA ALA A 156 -0.46 11.69 -12.61
C ALA A 156 0.53 12.84 -12.96
N LEU A 157 0.01 14.02 -13.30
CA LEU A 157 0.82 15.22 -13.53
C LEU A 157 1.57 15.64 -12.26
N LEU A 158 0.88 15.58 -11.13
CA LEU A 158 1.47 15.90 -9.83
C LEU A 158 2.57 14.90 -9.45
N LEU A 159 2.36 13.61 -9.73
CA LEU A 159 3.36 12.59 -9.53
C LEU A 159 4.61 12.82 -10.38
N LYS A 160 4.43 13.14 -11.68
CA LYS A 160 5.54 13.50 -12.55
C LYS A 160 6.35 14.67 -11.99
N TYR A 161 5.66 15.74 -11.59
CA TYR A 161 6.32 16.91 -10.98
C TYR A 161 7.11 16.52 -9.72
N VAL A 162 6.52 15.76 -8.80
CA VAL A 162 7.21 15.32 -7.58
C VAL A 162 8.38 14.39 -7.91
N PHE A 163 8.24 13.52 -8.90
CA PHE A 163 9.32 12.66 -9.35
C PHE A 163 10.52 13.48 -9.83
N GLU A 164 10.30 14.48 -10.68
CA GLU A 164 11.34 15.38 -11.19
C GLU A 164 12.03 16.13 -10.03
N GLN A 165 11.25 16.68 -9.09
CA GLN A 165 11.80 17.41 -7.94
C GLN A 165 12.67 16.53 -7.06
N VAL A 166 12.24 15.30 -6.76
CA VAL A 166 13.02 14.34 -5.96
C VAL A 166 14.30 13.91 -6.68
N GLN A 167 14.32 13.88 -8.03
CA GLN A 167 15.53 13.59 -8.80
C GLN A 167 16.50 14.78 -8.89
N GLU A 168 15.98 16.00 -8.85
CA GLU A 168 16.77 17.23 -8.98
C GLU A 168 17.39 17.71 -7.66
N HIS A 169 16.81 17.31 -6.52
CA HIS A 169 17.25 17.75 -5.21
C HIS A 169 17.97 16.63 -4.45
N ASP A 170 18.94 17.01 -3.61
CA ASP A 170 19.54 16.09 -2.65
C ASP A 170 18.53 15.66 -1.58
N GLU A 171 18.86 14.63 -0.79
CA GLU A 171 18.03 14.17 0.31
C GLU A 171 17.71 15.30 1.30
N GLU A 172 16.42 15.48 1.60
CA GLU A 172 15.91 16.59 2.42
C GLU A 172 15.36 16.09 3.77
N PHE A 173 16.25 15.57 4.61
CA PHE A 173 15.88 15.17 5.96
C PHE A 173 15.36 16.39 6.74
N ASP A 174 14.29 16.22 7.52
CA ASP A 174 13.64 17.26 8.33
C ASP A 174 12.64 18.19 7.59
N ALA A 175 12.43 18.01 6.29
CA ALA A 175 11.46 18.80 5.55
C ALA A 175 10.00 18.60 6.04
N PHE A 176 9.71 17.44 6.65
CA PHE A 176 8.37 17.08 7.16
C PHE A 176 8.43 16.63 8.63
N PRO A 177 8.72 17.52 9.58
CA PRO A 177 8.85 17.17 11.00
C PRO A 177 7.53 16.62 11.59
N GLU A 178 6.36 17.02 11.08
CA GLU A 178 5.05 16.52 11.51
C GLU A 178 4.87 15.02 11.24
N TYR A 179 5.41 14.48 10.15
CA TYR A 179 5.36 13.05 9.84
C TYR A 179 6.33 12.24 10.71
N ARG A 180 7.39 12.85 11.22
CA ARG A 180 8.28 12.26 12.23
C ARG A 180 7.65 12.29 13.61
N ALA A 181 7.08 13.43 13.99
CA ALA A 181 6.38 13.62 15.26
C ALA A 181 5.17 12.68 15.40
N GLN A 182 4.40 12.46 14.34
CA GLN A 182 3.26 11.54 14.34
C GLN A 182 3.65 10.10 14.70
N LYS A 183 4.85 9.65 14.34
CA LYS A 183 5.32 8.33 14.74
C LYS A 183 5.65 8.29 16.23
N ALA A 184 6.27 9.34 16.76
CA ALA A 184 6.53 9.49 18.18
C ALA A 184 5.24 9.60 18.98
N VAL A 185 4.28 10.43 18.54
CA VAL A 185 2.96 10.57 19.15
C VAL A 185 2.16 9.27 19.08
N LYS A 186 2.17 8.56 17.93
CA LYS A 186 1.53 7.23 17.81
C LYS A 186 2.23 6.18 18.68
N ALA A 187 3.53 6.25 18.83
CA ALA A 187 4.28 5.36 19.72
C ALA A 187 3.97 5.67 21.19
N ILE A 188 3.90 6.96 21.57
CA ILE A 188 3.50 7.42 22.90
C ILE A 188 2.04 7.07 23.16
N ALA A 189 1.11 7.40 22.26
CA ALA A 189 -0.30 7.06 22.37
C ALA A 189 -0.53 5.53 22.39
N LYS A 190 0.27 4.77 21.65
CA LYS A 190 0.26 3.30 21.73
C LYS A 190 0.85 2.78 23.03
N ALA A 191 1.77 3.51 23.62
CA ALA A 191 2.31 3.22 24.95
C ALA A 191 1.36 3.66 26.07
N GLU A 192 0.66 4.80 25.90
CA GLU A 192 -0.32 5.33 26.84
C GLU A 192 -1.69 4.64 26.74
N ASN A 193 -2.12 4.22 25.54
CA ASN A 193 -3.31 3.37 25.32
C ASN A 193 -3.02 1.86 25.50
N LYS A 194 -1.82 1.47 25.86
CA LYS A 194 -1.66 0.23 26.58
C LYS A 194 -2.45 0.42 27.87
N PRO A 195 -3.46 -0.44 28.13
CA PRO A 195 -4.07 -0.48 29.46
C PRO A 195 -2.92 -0.57 30.46
N ALA A 196 -2.95 0.31 31.47
CA ALA A 196 -1.90 0.43 32.48
C ALA A 196 -1.40 -0.95 32.84
N ALA A 197 -0.10 -1.18 32.63
CA ALA A 197 0.62 -2.41 32.93
C ALA A 197 -0.34 -3.63 33.01
N THR A 198 -0.83 -4.08 31.88
CA THR A 198 -1.25 -5.45 31.80
C THR A 198 0.02 -6.23 32.01
N GLU A 199 0.17 -6.66 33.27
CA GLU A 199 0.96 -7.80 33.73
C GLU A 199 1.96 -8.21 32.64
N ASP A 200 3.25 -8.07 32.89
CA ASP A 200 4.30 -8.47 31.95
C ASP A 200 3.98 -9.87 31.45
N LEU A 201 3.53 -9.96 30.21
CA LEU A 201 3.06 -11.20 29.61
C LEU A 201 4.28 -12.05 29.31
N LEU A 202 4.62 -12.96 30.22
CA LEU A 202 5.67 -13.93 30.00
C LEU A 202 5.11 -15.10 29.17
N ILE A 203 5.72 -15.36 28.04
CA ILE A 203 5.39 -16.49 27.17
C ILE A 203 6.50 -17.53 27.31
N PHE A 204 6.12 -18.74 27.65
CA PHE A 204 7.04 -19.83 27.87
C PHE A 204 6.95 -20.86 26.74
N ARG A 205 8.10 -21.26 26.23
CA ARG A 205 8.23 -22.42 25.37
C ARG A 205 8.47 -23.62 26.26
N MET A 206 7.61 -24.64 26.17
CA MET A 206 7.63 -25.82 27.01
C MET A 206 8.13 -27.03 26.23
N LYS A 207 8.91 -27.92 26.91
CA LYS A 207 9.28 -29.24 26.42
C LYS A 207 9.17 -30.25 27.54
N LYS A 208 8.37 -31.30 27.34
CA LYS A 208 8.13 -32.35 28.38
C LYS A 208 7.72 -31.74 29.73
N GLY A 209 6.84 -30.75 29.73
CA GLY A 209 6.34 -30.11 30.95
C GLY A 209 7.32 -29.14 31.63
N LYS A 210 8.51 -28.91 31.09
CA LYS A 210 9.50 -27.95 31.62
C LYS A 210 9.61 -26.73 30.72
N VAL A 211 9.79 -25.53 31.31
CA VAL A 211 10.13 -24.32 30.59
C VAL A 211 11.55 -24.48 30.03
N VAL A 212 11.67 -24.30 28.73
CA VAL A 212 12.98 -24.34 28.04
C VAL A 212 13.41 -22.97 27.55
N GLU A 213 12.47 -22.03 27.44
CA GLU A 213 12.75 -20.67 27.05
C GLU A 213 11.62 -19.74 27.50
N THR A 214 11.97 -18.49 27.83
CA THR A 214 11.03 -17.46 28.28
C THR A 214 11.15 -16.26 27.34
N TYR A 215 10.02 -15.78 26.84
CA TYR A 215 9.92 -14.57 26.03
C TYR A 215 9.21 -13.50 26.83
N TYR A 216 9.81 -12.33 26.91
CA TYR A 216 9.28 -11.18 27.65
C TYR A 216 8.29 -10.35 26.84
N SER A 217 8.09 -10.71 25.56
CA SER A 217 7.06 -10.13 24.71
C SER A 217 6.50 -11.17 23.73
N LEU A 218 5.25 -10.94 23.28
CA LEU A 218 4.67 -11.75 22.21
C LEU A 218 5.46 -11.62 20.91
N GLN A 219 6.07 -10.47 20.68
CA GLN A 219 6.88 -10.20 19.48
C GLN A 219 8.13 -11.09 19.43
N ASP A 220 8.82 -11.27 20.54
CA ASP A 220 10.00 -12.13 20.60
C ASP A 220 9.65 -13.59 20.30
N ALA A 221 8.51 -14.06 20.83
CA ALA A 221 8.01 -15.39 20.53
C ALA A 221 7.61 -15.56 19.05
N ILE A 222 7.04 -14.53 18.43
CA ILE A 222 6.72 -14.51 16.99
C ILE A 222 7.99 -14.61 16.16
N VAL A 223 8.99 -13.77 16.45
CA VAL A 223 10.28 -13.77 15.76
C VAL A 223 10.93 -15.15 15.83
N TRP A 224 10.96 -15.72 17.01
CA TRP A 224 11.52 -17.07 17.19
C TRP A 224 10.80 -18.14 16.32
N VAL A 225 9.45 -18.12 16.25
CA VAL A 225 8.69 -19.04 15.39
C VAL A 225 9.01 -18.84 13.91
N ILE A 226 9.10 -17.59 13.47
CA ILE A 226 9.43 -17.25 12.06
C ILE A 226 10.82 -17.79 11.72
N GLU A 227 11.79 -17.57 12.57
CA GLU A 227 13.18 -18.00 12.32
C GLU A 227 13.37 -19.50 12.34
N HIS A 228 12.72 -20.22 13.27
CA HIS A 228 13.02 -21.62 13.54
C HIS A 228 11.98 -22.60 13.01
N LYS A 229 10.78 -22.16 12.66
CA LYS A 229 9.65 -23.02 12.29
C LYS A 229 9.06 -22.75 10.92
N ILE A 230 9.35 -21.60 10.33
CA ILE A 230 8.87 -21.26 9.00
C ILE A 230 9.99 -21.51 7.98
N PRO A 231 9.72 -22.28 6.91
CA PRO A 231 10.69 -22.47 5.84
C PRO A 231 11.12 -21.14 5.22
N GLU A 232 12.38 -21.03 4.81
CA GLU A 232 12.96 -19.80 4.25
C GLU A 232 12.12 -19.26 3.09
N SER A 233 11.65 -20.16 2.20
CA SER A 233 10.80 -19.83 1.06
C SER A 233 9.44 -19.22 1.42
N GLN A 234 9.01 -19.29 2.66
CA GLN A 234 7.72 -18.82 3.14
C GLN A 234 7.84 -17.63 4.10
N LYS A 235 9.04 -17.26 4.54
CA LYS A 235 9.22 -16.17 5.53
C LYS A 235 8.68 -14.83 5.06
N ASN A 236 8.81 -14.52 3.79
CA ASN A 236 8.35 -13.24 3.20
C ASN A 236 6.83 -13.12 3.04
N VAL A 237 6.08 -14.23 3.13
CA VAL A 237 4.62 -14.25 2.98
C VAL A 237 3.87 -14.56 4.27
N VAL A 238 4.60 -14.72 5.36
CA VAL A 238 4.02 -15.08 6.65
C VAL A 238 3.43 -13.85 7.35
N ASN A 239 2.17 -13.94 7.74
CA ASN A 239 1.52 -12.91 8.54
C ASN A 239 1.87 -13.07 10.02
N ALA A 240 2.74 -12.20 10.53
CA ALA A 240 3.19 -12.19 11.92
C ALA A 240 2.04 -12.03 12.94
N GLU A 241 1.00 -11.27 12.60
CA GLU A 241 -0.18 -11.08 13.45
C GLU A 241 -0.95 -12.39 13.64
N ASN A 242 -1.10 -13.18 12.57
CA ASN A 242 -1.73 -14.49 12.66
C ASN A 242 -0.92 -15.49 13.49
N ILE A 243 0.42 -15.43 13.39
CA ILE A 243 1.30 -16.22 14.26
C ILE A 243 1.09 -15.81 15.72
N GLY A 244 1.09 -14.52 16.02
CA GLY A 244 0.87 -14.01 17.37
C GLY A 244 -0.47 -14.44 17.96
N LYS A 245 -1.57 -14.35 17.19
CA LYS A 245 -2.88 -14.86 17.62
C LYS A 245 -2.86 -16.35 17.94
N LYS A 246 -2.16 -17.15 17.15
CA LYS A 246 -2.04 -18.60 17.36
C LYS A 246 -1.16 -18.96 18.57
N ILE A 247 -0.03 -18.27 18.76
CA ILE A 247 0.83 -18.43 19.95
C ILE A 247 0.03 -18.07 21.20
N LYS A 248 -0.63 -16.90 21.22
CA LYS A 248 -1.43 -16.44 22.35
C LYS A 248 -2.56 -17.42 22.69
N SER A 249 -3.31 -17.88 21.69
CA SER A 249 -4.36 -18.88 21.88
C SER A 249 -3.83 -20.23 22.38
N ALA A 250 -2.70 -20.69 21.86
CA ALA A 250 -2.06 -21.92 22.30
C ALA A 250 -1.55 -21.80 23.74
N ALA A 251 -0.94 -20.67 24.10
CA ALA A 251 -0.43 -20.40 25.44
C ALA A 251 -1.54 -20.31 26.50
N MET A 252 -2.65 -19.62 26.17
CA MET A 252 -3.83 -19.52 27.06
C MET A 252 -4.51 -20.86 27.33
N ASN A 253 -4.48 -21.75 26.33
CA ASN A 253 -5.17 -23.05 26.42
C ASN A 253 -4.22 -24.24 26.67
N HIS A 254 -2.95 -24.01 26.99
CA HIS A 254 -1.90 -24.99 27.11
C HIS A 254 -1.81 -25.98 25.94
N LYS A 255 -2.07 -25.48 24.74
CA LYS A 255 -2.07 -26.23 23.47
C LYS A 255 -0.74 -26.11 22.73
N GLN A 256 -0.61 -26.89 21.66
CA GLN A 256 0.54 -26.79 20.75
C GLN A 256 0.27 -25.92 19.56
N TYR A 257 1.27 -25.14 19.20
CA TYR A 257 1.36 -24.45 17.90
C TYR A 257 2.76 -24.66 17.34
N CYS A 258 2.87 -25.01 16.06
CA CYS A 258 4.13 -25.41 15.40
C CYS A 258 4.88 -26.57 16.12
N LYS A 259 4.13 -27.56 16.62
CA LYS A 259 4.64 -28.69 17.40
C LYS A 259 5.37 -28.27 18.69
N ILE A 260 5.05 -27.11 19.23
CA ILE A 260 5.61 -26.58 20.49
C ILE A 260 4.46 -26.33 21.45
N THR A 261 4.63 -26.76 22.71
CA THR A 261 3.71 -26.40 23.76
C THR A 261 4.06 -25.00 24.27
N TRP A 262 3.07 -24.13 24.35
CA TRP A 262 3.19 -22.77 24.85
C TRP A 262 2.44 -22.65 26.18
N ALA A 263 2.97 -21.85 27.07
CA ALA A 263 2.31 -21.43 28.29
C ALA A 263 2.48 -19.92 28.48
N MET A 264 1.64 -19.34 29.30
CA MET A 264 1.62 -17.90 29.54
C MET A 264 1.39 -17.67 31.05
N SER A 265 2.13 -16.76 31.62
CA SER A 265 1.90 -16.29 32.98
C SER A 265 1.78 -14.76 32.94
N THR A 266 0.86 -14.26 33.72
CA THR A 266 0.73 -12.84 34.05
C THR A 266 1.52 -12.66 35.35
N ALA A 267 2.81 -12.36 35.25
CA ALA A 267 3.62 -12.14 36.44
C ALA A 267 3.48 -10.71 36.93
N ASN A 268 2.87 -10.54 38.09
CA ASN A 268 3.16 -9.38 38.92
C ASN A 268 4.61 -9.54 39.42
N ILE A 269 5.55 -8.92 38.70
CA ILE A 269 6.92 -8.76 39.24
C ILE A 269 6.83 -7.62 40.25
N LYS A 270 6.46 -7.95 41.47
CA LYS A 270 6.81 -7.16 42.63
C LYS A 270 8.24 -7.54 42.98
N GLY A 271 9.19 -6.70 42.54
CA GLY A 271 10.56 -6.71 42.99
C GLY A 271 10.79 -5.61 43.96
#